data_a83651d360570f1f563cc41e518bc5e2
#
_entry.id   a83651d360570f1f563cc41e518bc5e2
#
_cell.length_a   1.000
_cell.length_b   1.000
_cell.length_c   1.000
_cell.angle_alpha   90.00
_cell.angle_beta   90.00
_cell.angle_gamma   90.00
#
_symmetry.space_group_name_H-M   'P 1'
#
loop_
_entity.id
_entity.type
_entity.pdbx_description
1 polymer ?
#
loop_
_entity_poly.entity_id
_entity_poly.type
_entity_poly.pdbx_seq_one_letter_code
_entity_poly.pdbx_strand_id
1 'polypeptide(L)'
;MLSFEVLLSAMNLKDYKYIDSLNIKSDCVVVNQCNTDGKLEIQDAGRNIKFISSKERGLSRSRNMAIANAQSDICMLCDNDVEYVDNYKEIVISAFEKNPEASTFLVQRKIFELYIILQGVFTGNSFQKNEHREEWCKV
;
A
#
# COMPACT_ATOMS: atom_id res chain seq x y z
N MET A 1 -17.38 5.04 8.23
CA MET A 1 -16.17 4.19 8.34
C MET A 1 -15.23 4.54 7.21
N LEU A 2 -13.94 4.70 7.51
CA LEU A 2 -12.93 5.00 6.51
C LEU A 2 -12.73 3.79 5.57
N SER A 3 -12.75 4.02 4.29
CA SER A 3 -12.41 3.02 3.28
C SER A 3 -10.91 2.80 3.22
N PHE A 4 -10.50 1.60 2.81
CA PHE A 4 -9.10 1.18 2.86
C PHE A 4 -8.73 0.33 1.64
N GLU A 5 -7.60 0.59 1.04
CA GLU A 5 -7.02 -0.25 0.00
C GLU A 5 -5.50 -0.36 0.10
N VAL A 6 -4.97 -1.46 -0.40
CA VAL A 6 -3.54 -1.71 -0.52
C VAL A 6 -3.06 -1.30 -1.91
N LEU A 7 -1.93 -0.63 -1.99
CA LEU A 7 -1.27 -0.24 -3.23
C LEU A 7 0.01 -1.06 -3.39
N LEU A 8 -0.05 -2.10 -4.22
CA LEU A 8 1.04 -3.05 -4.45
C LEU A 8 1.80 -2.72 -5.74
N SER A 9 3.12 -2.59 -5.63
CA SER A 9 4.02 -2.52 -6.77
C SER A 9 4.78 -3.84 -6.92
N ALA A 10 4.71 -4.45 -8.08
CA ALA A 10 5.34 -5.74 -8.36
C ALA A 10 5.87 -5.82 -9.79
N MET A 11 6.63 -6.85 -10.08
CA MET A 11 7.18 -7.10 -11.41
C MET A 11 6.86 -8.54 -11.86
N ASN A 12 6.52 -8.68 -13.14
CA ASN A 12 6.34 -9.97 -13.80
C ASN A 12 5.43 -10.96 -13.05
N LEU A 13 4.37 -10.43 -12.43
CA LEU A 13 3.33 -11.27 -11.82
C LEU A 13 2.58 -12.02 -12.93
N LYS A 14 2.26 -13.27 -12.67
CA LYS A 14 1.48 -14.11 -13.58
C LYS A 14 0.01 -13.67 -13.59
N ASP A 15 -0.54 -13.39 -12.43
CA ASP A 15 -1.93 -12.95 -12.25
C ASP A 15 -2.11 -12.19 -10.93
N TYR A 16 -3.33 -11.72 -10.69
CA TYR A 16 -3.68 -10.96 -9.48
C TYR A 16 -3.70 -11.82 -8.19
N LYS A 17 -3.80 -13.14 -8.31
CA LYS A 17 -3.90 -14.04 -7.15
C LYS A 17 -2.63 -14.06 -6.30
N TYR A 18 -1.55 -13.48 -6.80
CA TYR A 18 -0.34 -13.26 -6.01
C TYR A 18 -0.61 -12.52 -4.69
N ILE A 19 -1.63 -11.64 -4.66
CA ILE A 19 -2.02 -10.93 -3.43
C ILE A 19 -2.42 -11.87 -2.30
N ASP A 20 -2.90 -13.07 -2.60
CA ASP A 20 -3.28 -14.06 -1.58
C ASP A 20 -2.05 -14.58 -0.84
N SER A 21 -0.90 -14.71 -1.51
CA SER A 21 0.36 -15.09 -0.89
C SER A 21 0.91 -14.03 0.09
N LEU A 22 0.48 -12.78 -0.05
CA LEU A 22 0.81 -11.66 0.84
C LEU A 22 -0.24 -11.47 1.95
N ASN A 23 -1.26 -12.31 1.98
CA ASN A 23 -2.40 -12.22 2.90
C ASN A 23 -3.17 -10.89 2.76
N ILE A 24 -3.27 -10.34 1.55
CA ILE A 24 -4.05 -9.12 1.27
C ILE A 24 -5.53 -9.50 1.16
N LYS A 25 -6.33 -9.09 2.13
CA LYS A 25 -7.76 -9.38 2.25
C LYS A 25 -8.66 -8.17 1.99
N SER A 26 -8.08 -7.02 1.72
CA SER A 26 -8.77 -5.76 1.41
C SER A 26 -8.80 -5.48 -0.08
N ASP A 27 -9.49 -4.41 -0.47
CA ASP A 27 -9.36 -3.83 -1.79
C ASP A 27 -7.90 -3.54 -2.12
N CYS A 28 -7.52 -3.64 -3.38
CA CYS A 28 -6.13 -3.55 -3.79
C CYS A 28 -5.97 -2.97 -5.19
N VAL A 29 -5.00 -2.09 -5.35
CA VAL A 29 -4.47 -1.69 -6.65
C VAL A 29 -3.12 -2.36 -6.84
N VAL A 30 -3.00 -3.22 -7.84
CA VAL A 30 -1.75 -3.90 -8.19
C VAL A 30 -1.19 -3.28 -9.45
N VAL A 31 0.02 -2.73 -9.38
CA VAL A 31 0.77 -2.32 -10.57
C VAL A 31 1.84 -3.36 -10.86
N ASN A 32 1.62 -4.12 -11.92
CA ASN A 32 2.51 -5.17 -12.39
C ASN A 32 3.38 -4.65 -13.54
N GLN A 33 4.64 -4.40 -13.27
CA GLN A 33 5.61 -4.03 -14.30
C GLN A 33 5.99 -5.26 -15.13
N CYS A 34 5.60 -5.26 -16.38
CA CYS A 34 5.80 -6.40 -17.29
C CYS A 34 5.98 -5.91 -18.74
N ASN A 35 5.87 -6.81 -19.72
CA ASN A 35 6.08 -6.46 -21.12
C ASN A 35 4.81 -6.07 -21.87
N THR A 36 3.70 -5.89 -21.16
CA THR A 36 2.40 -5.51 -21.73
C THR A 36 1.77 -4.38 -20.95
N ASP A 37 0.90 -3.62 -21.60
CA ASP A 37 0.04 -2.64 -20.95
C ASP A 37 -1.39 -3.16 -20.92
N GLY A 38 -2.09 -2.90 -19.81
CA GLY A 38 -3.49 -3.28 -19.65
C GLY A 38 -4.02 -2.99 -18.27
N LYS A 39 -5.36 -3.02 -18.15
CA LYS A 39 -6.04 -2.84 -16.88
C LYS A 39 -7.20 -3.80 -16.77
N LEU A 40 -7.28 -4.50 -15.63
CA LEU A 40 -8.41 -5.37 -15.28
C LEU A 40 -8.97 -4.90 -13.95
N GLU A 41 -10.29 -4.85 -13.85
CA GLU A 41 -11.02 -4.66 -12.60
C GLU A 41 -11.73 -5.96 -12.25
N ILE A 42 -11.43 -6.50 -11.10
CA ILE A 42 -11.82 -7.84 -10.67
C ILE A 42 -12.51 -7.73 -9.31
N GLN A 43 -13.62 -8.45 -9.16
CA GLN A 43 -14.20 -8.70 -7.85
C GLN A 43 -13.94 -10.15 -7.45
N ASP A 44 -13.24 -10.33 -6.35
CA ASP A 44 -12.88 -11.64 -5.83
C ASP A 44 -12.97 -11.66 -4.31
N ALA A 45 -13.69 -12.62 -3.74
CA ALA A 45 -13.87 -12.79 -2.30
C ALA A 45 -14.29 -11.50 -1.56
N GLY A 46 -15.14 -10.66 -2.18
CA GLY A 46 -15.58 -9.39 -1.61
C GLY A 46 -14.58 -8.24 -1.71
N ARG A 47 -13.48 -8.43 -2.42
CA ARG A 47 -12.46 -7.41 -2.68
C ARG A 47 -12.62 -6.83 -4.08
N ASN A 48 -12.41 -5.53 -4.22
CA ASN A 48 -12.25 -4.87 -5.51
C ASN A 48 -10.75 -4.80 -5.82
N ILE A 49 -10.33 -5.43 -6.91
CA ILE A 49 -8.93 -5.52 -7.30
C ILE A 49 -8.76 -4.82 -8.65
N LYS A 50 -7.92 -3.79 -8.70
CA LYS A 50 -7.47 -3.17 -9.94
C LYS A 50 -6.09 -3.73 -10.26
N PHE A 51 -6.00 -4.55 -11.30
CA PHE A 51 -4.74 -5.12 -11.77
C PHE A 51 -4.28 -4.39 -13.03
N ILE A 52 -3.21 -3.63 -12.89
CA ILE A 52 -2.67 -2.77 -13.94
C ILE A 52 -1.33 -3.32 -14.40
N SER A 53 -1.27 -3.77 -15.63
CA SER A 53 -0.02 -4.14 -16.29
C SER A 53 0.59 -2.92 -16.96
N SER A 54 1.89 -2.72 -16.81
CA SER A 54 2.59 -1.57 -17.37
C SER A 54 3.98 -1.94 -17.88
N LYS A 55 4.33 -1.43 -19.05
CA LYS A 55 5.69 -1.51 -19.62
C LYS A 55 6.65 -0.55 -18.95
N GLU A 56 6.15 0.48 -18.25
CA GLU A 56 6.99 1.40 -17.52
C GLU A 56 7.75 0.69 -16.40
N ARG A 57 8.99 1.10 -16.19
CA ARG A 57 9.87 0.55 -15.18
C ARG A 57 10.24 1.61 -14.13
N GLY A 58 10.41 1.15 -12.91
CA GLY A 58 10.83 1.97 -11.79
C GLY A 58 9.82 1.99 -10.65
N LEU A 59 10.30 1.82 -9.43
CA LEU A 59 9.49 1.74 -8.23
C LEU A 59 8.65 3.00 -7.99
N SER A 60 9.25 4.17 -8.18
CA SER A 60 8.54 5.45 -8.01
C SER A 60 7.40 5.62 -9.03
N ARG A 61 7.63 5.24 -10.29
CA ARG A 61 6.59 5.29 -11.33
C ARG A 61 5.45 4.35 -11.03
N SER A 62 5.76 3.13 -10.62
CA SER A 62 4.80 2.11 -10.23
C SER A 62 3.95 2.55 -9.03
N ARG A 63 4.57 3.09 -7.98
CA ARG A 63 3.86 3.64 -6.81
C ARG A 63 2.97 4.83 -7.17
N ASN A 64 3.46 5.75 -8.01
CA ASN A 64 2.67 6.89 -8.47
C ASN A 64 1.45 6.43 -9.30
N MET A 65 1.62 5.42 -10.13
CA MET A 65 0.52 4.83 -10.91
C MET A 65 -0.52 4.17 -9.98
N ALA A 66 -0.09 3.46 -8.95
CA ALA A 66 -0.98 2.89 -7.95
C ALA A 66 -1.77 3.99 -7.20
N ILE A 67 -1.09 5.04 -6.75
CA ILE A 67 -1.72 6.20 -6.08
C ILE A 67 -2.74 6.88 -6.99
N ALA A 68 -2.41 7.08 -8.27
CA ALA A 68 -3.31 7.71 -9.25
C ALA A 68 -4.59 6.90 -9.50
N ASN A 69 -4.57 5.60 -9.25
CA ASN A 69 -5.71 4.69 -9.40
C ASN A 69 -6.42 4.36 -8.07
N ALA A 70 -5.93 4.87 -6.98
CA ALA A 70 -6.51 4.69 -5.65
C ALA A 70 -7.82 5.47 -5.49
N GLN A 71 -8.75 4.91 -4.71
CA GLN A 71 -10.08 5.50 -4.48
C GLN A 71 -10.49 5.52 -3.01
N SER A 72 -9.76 4.84 -2.15
CA SER A 72 -10.07 4.76 -0.72
C SER A 72 -9.52 5.95 0.07
N ASP A 73 -10.11 6.19 1.24
CA ASP A 73 -9.66 7.25 2.17
C ASP A 73 -8.26 6.97 2.71
N ILE A 74 -7.97 5.68 2.95
CA ILE A 74 -6.67 5.21 3.43
C ILE A 74 -6.04 4.30 2.39
N CYS A 75 -4.81 4.63 2.00
CA CYS A 75 -4.03 3.86 1.05
C CYS A 75 -2.74 3.38 1.71
N MET A 76 -2.50 2.07 1.71
CA MET A 76 -1.28 1.48 2.26
C MET A 76 -0.35 1.02 1.14
N LEU A 77 0.80 1.69 0.98
CA LEU A 77 1.85 1.25 0.06
C LEU A 77 2.48 -0.04 0.57
N CYS A 78 2.57 -1.01 -0.30
CA CYS A 78 2.97 -2.39 -0.02
C CYS A 78 4.08 -2.83 -0.96
N ASP A 79 5.08 -3.51 -0.43
CA ASP A 79 6.06 -4.23 -1.21
C ASP A 79 5.63 -5.69 -1.39
N ASN A 80 6.14 -6.35 -2.44
CA ASN A 80 5.71 -7.70 -2.83
C ASN A 80 6.42 -8.85 -2.10
N ASP A 81 7.19 -8.56 -1.07
CA ASP A 81 7.94 -9.51 -0.26
C ASP A 81 7.49 -9.53 1.22
N VAL A 82 6.34 -8.97 1.51
CA VAL A 82 5.78 -8.86 2.86
C VAL A 82 4.47 -9.62 2.97
N GLU A 83 4.33 -10.46 3.96
CA GLU A 83 3.08 -11.11 4.34
C GLU A 83 2.43 -10.34 5.49
N TYR A 84 1.17 -9.95 5.34
CA TYR A 84 0.44 -9.16 6.34
C TYR A 84 -0.27 -10.06 7.35
N VAL A 85 -0.37 -9.57 8.59
CA VAL A 85 -1.21 -10.21 9.62
C VAL A 85 -2.70 -10.07 9.26
N ASP A 86 -3.54 -10.97 9.74
CA ASP A 86 -4.97 -11.03 9.37
C ASP A 86 -5.73 -9.74 9.64
N ASN A 87 -5.39 -9.03 10.70
CA ASN A 87 -6.07 -7.81 11.15
C ASN A 87 -5.34 -6.51 10.78
N TYR A 88 -4.45 -6.53 9.78
CA TYR A 88 -3.67 -5.34 9.39
C TYR A 88 -4.54 -4.14 9.03
N LYS A 89 -5.66 -4.38 8.34
CA LYS A 89 -6.61 -3.34 7.95
C LYS A 89 -7.20 -2.62 9.15
N GLU A 90 -7.69 -3.37 10.12
CA GLU A 90 -8.29 -2.84 11.35
C GLU A 90 -7.27 -2.07 12.18
N ILE A 91 -6.03 -2.55 12.25
CA ILE A 91 -4.93 -1.87 12.95
C ILE A 91 -4.68 -0.50 12.31
N VAL A 92 -4.57 -0.44 10.99
CA VAL A 92 -4.30 0.82 10.26
C VAL A 92 -5.47 1.79 10.40
N ILE A 93 -6.70 1.34 10.16
CA ILE A 93 -7.89 2.19 10.29
C ILE A 93 -8.01 2.75 11.71
N SER A 94 -7.85 1.92 12.74
CA SER A 94 -7.89 2.34 14.14
C SER A 94 -6.83 3.39 14.48
N ALA A 95 -5.64 3.30 13.86
CA ALA A 95 -4.61 4.30 14.06
C ALA A 95 -5.01 5.69 13.53
N PHE A 96 -5.62 5.74 12.35
CA PHE A 96 -6.13 7.00 11.78
C PHE A 96 -7.33 7.55 12.59
N GLU A 97 -8.24 6.70 13.02
CA GLU A 97 -9.39 7.12 13.83
C GLU A 97 -8.97 7.71 15.19
N LYS A 98 -7.91 7.18 15.79
CA LYS A 98 -7.35 7.69 17.06
C LYS A 98 -6.51 8.96 16.91
N ASN A 99 -6.07 9.25 15.68
CA ASN A 99 -5.19 10.39 15.39
C ASN A 99 -5.71 11.11 14.14
N PRO A 100 -6.88 11.78 14.22
CA PRO A 100 -7.54 12.36 13.05
C PRO A 100 -6.72 13.49 12.38
N GLU A 101 -5.75 14.06 13.09
CA GLU A 101 -4.82 15.06 12.57
C GLU A 101 -3.68 14.46 11.74
N ALA A 102 -3.46 13.15 11.84
CA ALA A 102 -2.40 12.48 11.11
C ALA A 102 -2.79 12.25 9.65
N SER A 103 -1.93 12.62 8.73
CA SER A 103 -2.10 12.35 7.29
C SER A 103 -1.30 11.14 6.82
N THR A 104 -0.32 10.69 7.59
CA THR A 104 0.56 9.58 7.23
C THR A 104 1.01 8.79 8.46
N PHE A 105 1.02 7.48 8.33
CA PHE A 105 1.64 6.58 9.29
C PHE A 105 2.71 5.75 8.60
N LEU A 106 3.76 5.42 9.34
CA LEU A 106 4.68 4.37 8.96
C LEU A 106 4.25 3.07 9.63
N VAL A 107 4.10 2.02 8.82
CA VAL A 107 3.83 0.67 9.29
C VAL A 107 5.15 -0.08 9.36
N GLN A 108 5.56 -0.48 10.54
CA GLN A 108 6.77 -1.25 10.76
C GLN A 108 6.44 -2.69 11.15
N ARG A 109 7.10 -3.64 10.50
CA ARG A 109 7.01 -5.06 10.86
C ARG A 109 7.99 -5.38 11.99
N LYS A 110 7.50 -6.00 13.07
CA LYS A 110 8.31 -6.76 14.01
C LYS A 110 7.99 -8.25 13.79
N ILE A 111 8.92 -9.13 14.11
CA ILE A 111 8.93 -10.55 13.66
C ILE A 111 7.60 -11.32 13.84
N PHE A 112 6.64 -10.86 14.61
CA PHE A 112 5.31 -11.48 14.77
C PHE A 112 4.15 -10.50 14.98
N GLU A 113 4.39 -9.18 14.88
CA GLU A 113 3.37 -8.17 15.13
C GLU A 113 3.53 -6.99 14.18
N LEU A 114 2.40 -6.40 13.78
CA LEU A 114 2.37 -5.17 13.02
C LEU A 114 2.35 -3.98 13.98
N TYR A 115 3.36 -3.13 13.92
CA TYR A 115 3.40 -1.87 14.68
C TYR A 115 3.13 -0.70 13.76
N ILE A 116 2.31 0.21 14.23
CA ILE A 116 2.11 1.50 13.57
C ILE A 116 2.85 2.56 14.38
N ILE A 117 3.77 3.23 13.72
CA ILE A 117 4.51 4.34 14.30
C ILE A 117 3.96 5.64 13.70
N LEU A 118 3.47 6.52 14.56
CA LEU A 118 3.08 7.87 14.17
C LEU A 118 4.33 8.66 13.80
N GLN A 119 4.47 9.01 12.53
CA GLN A 119 5.54 9.89 12.04
C GLN A 119 5.01 11.29 11.75
N GLY A 120 4.86 12.07 12.77
CA GLY A 120 4.61 13.50 12.63
C GLY A 120 3.20 13.85 12.14
N VAL A 121 2.74 15.01 12.52
CA VAL A 121 1.54 15.63 12.00
C VAL A 121 1.94 16.41 10.75
N PHE A 122 1.48 15.98 9.58
CA PHE A 122 1.58 16.78 8.36
C PHE A 122 0.40 17.75 8.30
N THR A 123 0.57 18.93 8.82
CA THR A 123 -0.31 20.04 8.45
C THR A 123 0.12 20.53 7.07
N GLY A 124 -0.81 20.56 6.12
CA GLY A 124 -0.56 20.81 4.71
C GLY A 124 0.51 21.89 4.45
N ASN A 125 1.41 21.60 3.52
CA ASN A 125 2.45 22.45 2.92
C ASN A 125 3.86 22.45 3.51
N SER A 126 4.25 21.60 4.45
CA SER A 126 5.66 21.54 4.81
C SER A 126 6.20 20.12 4.79
N PHE A 127 6.92 19.79 3.74
CA PHE A 127 7.89 18.69 3.74
C PHE A 127 9.05 19.11 4.66
N GLN A 128 8.97 18.84 5.94
CA GLN A 128 10.17 18.91 6.78
C GLN A 128 10.95 17.61 6.64
N LYS A 129 12.17 17.79 6.13
CA LYS A 129 13.19 16.75 6.00
C LYS A 129 13.61 16.34 7.41
N ASN A 130 13.10 15.22 7.91
CA ASN A 130 13.63 14.64 9.15
C ASN A 130 14.87 13.82 8.83
N GLU A 131 15.92 14.02 9.64
CA GLU A 131 17.26 13.42 9.50
C GLU A 131 17.30 11.88 9.59
N HIS A 132 16.18 11.23 9.88
CA HIS A 132 16.05 9.77 9.95
C HIS A 132 15.63 9.11 8.62
N ARG A 133 15.64 9.81 7.51
CA ARG A 133 15.17 9.31 6.20
C ARG A 133 16.06 8.21 5.61
N GLU A 134 17.30 8.08 6.05
CA GLU A 134 18.23 7.08 5.52
C GLU A 134 18.04 5.67 6.11
N GLU A 135 17.45 5.54 7.28
CA GLU A 135 17.17 4.23 7.89
C GLU A 135 15.91 3.56 7.33
N TRP A 136 15.00 4.32 6.74
CA TRP A 136 13.70 3.85 6.28
C TRP A 136 13.69 3.26 4.86
N CYS A 137 14.77 3.48 4.10
CA CYS A 137 14.93 2.92 2.76
C CYS A 137 15.64 1.55 2.75
N LYS A 138 15.94 0.99 3.91
CA LYS A 138 16.69 -0.28 4.05
C LYS A 138 15.84 -1.47 4.49
N VAL A 139 14.52 -1.35 4.42
CA VAL A 139 13.62 -2.46 4.71
C VAL A 139 12.92 -2.89 3.45
#